data_c8e56b7e6b284eb84688c1e9284b4a04
#
_entry.id   c8e56b7e6b284eb84688c1e9284b4a04
#
_cell.length_a   1.000
_cell.length_b   1.000
_cell.length_c   1.000
_cell.angle_alpha   90.00
_cell.angle_beta   90.00
_cell.angle_gamma   90.00
#
_symmetry.space_group_name_H-M   'P 1'
#
loop_
_entity.id
_entity.type
_entity.pdbx_description
1 polymer ?
#
loop_
_entity_poly.entity_id
_entity_poly.type
_entity_poly.pdbx_seq_one_letter_code
_entity_poly.pdbx_strand_id
1 'polypeptide(L)'
;MSVGWGKLEEEIDWEVQIRLEEGRILAVEPRLHGFDVVAPSDHAPDTYAVSSWGQTAAAEVWLRTSTSGNPTVTSDATQGLALEVECGPAARLVVEANGVEVSCAVAELLEGSSTGYVGGFVSGAIKLHRAVADASRRVTVDITDQGSGLPVDRYWCHVRQRNEQHAWTSPTWVRET
;
A
#
# COMPACT_ATOMS: atom_id res chain seq x y z
N MET A 1 -5.64 0.52 -0.04
CA MET A 1 -6.38 0.07 -1.25
C MET A 1 -5.60 0.43 -2.50
N SER A 2 -5.84 -0.24 -3.60
CA SER A 2 -5.32 0.12 -4.92
C SER A 2 -6.33 -0.16 -6.01
N VAL A 3 -6.16 0.54 -7.14
CA VAL A 3 -6.90 0.34 -8.38
C VAL A 3 -5.89 0.10 -9.51
N GLY A 4 -6.29 -0.58 -10.55
CA GLY A 4 -5.44 -0.86 -11.70
C GLY A 4 -5.79 -2.18 -12.35
N TRP A 5 -4.77 -2.83 -12.91
CA TRP A 5 -4.91 -4.01 -13.77
C TRP A 5 -5.69 -3.68 -15.04
N GLY A 6 -6.30 -4.61 -15.66
CA GLY A 6 -6.98 -4.44 -16.93
C GLY A 6 -6.24 -5.13 -18.08
N LYS A 7 -6.72 -4.93 -19.28
CA LYS A 7 -6.10 -5.47 -20.48
C LYS A 7 -4.84 -4.69 -20.82
N LEU A 8 -3.93 -5.35 -21.49
CA LEU A 8 -2.77 -4.71 -22.08
C LEU A 8 -3.23 -3.53 -22.96
N GLU A 9 -2.56 -2.39 -22.87
CA GLU A 9 -2.86 -1.15 -23.59
C GLU A 9 -4.22 -0.49 -23.24
N GLU A 10 -4.93 -0.99 -22.23
CA GLU A 10 -6.14 -0.34 -21.74
C GLU A 10 -5.77 0.78 -20.75
N GLU A 11 -6.17 1.99 -21.04
CA GLU A 11 -6.09 3.12 -20.12
C GLU A 11 -7.43 3.26 -19.39
N ILE A 12 -7.38 3.39 -18.06
CA ILE A 12 -8.55 3.56 -17.22
C ILE A 12 -8.36 4.78 -16.34
N ASP A 13 -9.25 5.75 -16.51
CA ASP A 13 -9.38 6.86 -15.58
C ASP A 13 -10.20 6.42 -14.37
N TRP A 14 -9.69 6.67 -13.18
CA TRP A 14 -10.29 6.26 -11.94
C TRP A 14 -10.81 7.46 -11.15
N GLU A 15 -12.08 7.43 -10.83
CA GLU A 15 -12.70 8.27 -9.80
C GLU A 15 -13.06 7.38 -8.62
N VAL A 16 -12.32 7.54 -7.51
CA VAL A 16 -12.43 6.67 -6.34
C VAL A 16 -12.94 7.46 -5.15
N GLN A 17 -13.96 6.94 -4.50
CA GLN A 17 -14.45 7.39 -3.21
C GLN A 17 -14.18 6.30 -2.16
N ILE A 18 -13.63 6.70 -1.04
CA ILE A 18 -13.29 5.80 0.07
C ILE A 18 -14.01 6.30 1.30
N ARG A 19 -14.74 5.43 1.96
CA ARG A 19 -15.45 5.74 3.19
C ARG A 19 -15.19 4.65 4.23
N LEU A 20 -14.88 5.07 5.45
CA LEU A 20 -14.81 4.20 6.60
C LEU A 20 -16.08 4.37 7.44
N GLU A 21 -16.87 3.33 7.55
CA GLU A 21 -18.04 3.30 8.42
C GLU A 21 -17.61 2.91 9.83
N GLU A 22 -18.06 3.68 10.82
CA GLU A 22 -17.75 3.48 12.24
C GLU A 22 -16.26 3.62 12.58
N GLY A 23 -15.66 4.76 12.20
CA GLY A 23 -14.27 5.06 12.50
C GLY A 23 -13.81 6.40 11.94
N ARG A 24 -12.51 6.62 12.00
CA ARG A 24 -11.87 7.79 11.40
C ARG A 24 -10.57 7.42 10.70
N ILE A 25 -10.24 8.16 9.66
CA ILE A 25 -8.99 8.06 8.93
C ILE A 25 -8.02 9.06 9.56
N LEU A 26 -6.92 8.57 10.11
CA LEU A 26 -5.91 9.35 10.81
C LEU A 26 -4.87 9.91 9.86
N ALA A 27 -4.47 9.12 8.85
CA ALA A 27 -3.51 9.53 7.85
C ALA A 27 -3.78 8.84 6.51
N VAL A 28 -3.39 9.52 5.45
CA VAL A 28 -3.46 9.04 4.08
C VAL A 28 -2.08 9.18 3.46
N GLU A 29 -1.53 8.10 2.95
CA GLU A 29 -0.25 8.08 2.26
C GLU A 29 -0.46 7.60 0.82
N PRO A 30 -0.17 8.44 -0.19
CA PRO A 30 -0.31 8.04 -1.57
C PRO A 30 0.74 6.98 -1.93
N ARG A 31 0.29 5.97 -2.66
CA ARG A 31 1.09 4.91 -3.29
C ARG A 31 0.86 4.98 -4.78
N LEU A 32 1.43 6.03 -5.38
CA LEU A 32 1.26 6.34 -6.78
C LEU A 32 2.54 5.97 -7.52
N HIS A 33 2.39 5.15 -8.54
CA HIS A 33 3.45 4.78 -9.44
C HIS A 33 3.44 5.73 -10.64
N GLY A 34 4.59 6.20 -11.06
CA GLY A 34 4.72 6.95 -12.31
C GLY A 34 4.57 6.01 -13.52
N PHE A 35 4.29 6.59 -14.68
CA PHE A 35 4.46 5.86 -15.93
C PHE A 35 5.95 5.52 -16.12
N ASP A 36 6.22 4.41 -16.80
CA ASP A 36 7.58 4.03 -17.18
C ASP A 36 8.17 5.10 -18.11
N VAL A 37 9.04 5.91 -17.54
CA VAL A 37 9.76 6.96 -18.26
C VAL A 37 11.13 6.44 -18.58
N VAL A 38 11.36 6.18 -19.86
CA VAL A 38 12.65 5.67 -20.32
C VAL A 38 13.67 6.80 -20.45
N ALA A 39 13.25 7.99 -20.88
CA ALA A 39 14.11 9.17 -20.98
C ALA A 39 13.29 10.46 -20.83
N PRO A 40 13.88 11.55 -20.28
CA PRO A 40 13.19 12.84 -20.16
C PRO A 40 12.72 13.43 -21.51
N SER A 41 13.38 13.08 -22.61
CA SER A 41 13.00 13.48 -23.98
C SER A 41 11.74 12.81 -24.49
N ASP A 42 11.30 11.72 -23.86
CA ASP A 42 10.12 10.96 -24.27
C ASP A 42 8.84 11.54 -23.69
N HIS A 43 8.97 12.59 -22.88
CA HIS A 43 7.85 13.30 -22.30
C HIS A 43 7.31 14.38 -23.22
N ALA A 44 6.08 14.21 -23.68
CA ALA A 44 5.28 15.34 -24.13
C ALA A 44 4.62 16.00 -22.90
N PRO A 45 4.79 17.31 -22.67
CA PRO A 45 4.26 17.99 -21.48
C PRO A 45 2.75 17.81 -21.27
N ASP A 46 2.01 17.54 -22.31
CA ASP A 46 0.54 17.45 -22.32
C ASP A 46 0.00 16.01 -22.07
N THR A 47 0.88 15.03 -21.85
CA THR A 47 0.48 13.61 -21.72
C THR A 47 0.54 13.07 -20.30
N TYR A 48 0.76 13.92 -19.30
CA TYR A 48 0.80 13.46 -17.90
C TYR A 48 -0.61 13.34 -17.33
N ALA A 49 -0.99 12.13 -16.96
CA ALA A 49 -2.10 11.95 -16.06
C ALA A 49 -1.65 12.35 -14.66
N VAL A 50 -2.23 13.41 -14.13
CA VAL A 50 -1.93 13.89 -12.78
C VAL A 50 -2.84 13.19 -11.80
N SER A 51 -2.26 12.33 -10.95
CA SER A 51 -3.00 11.78 -9.81
C SER A 51 -3.21 12.85 -8.75
N SER A 52 -4.41 12.90 -8.20
CA SER A 52 -4.79 13.80 -7.11
C SER A 52 -5.65 13.07 -6.09
N TRP A 53 -5.55 13.46 -4.84
CA TRP A 53 -6.32 12.89 -3.75
C TRP A 53 -6.56 13.91 -2.66
N GLY A 54 -7.54 13.66 -1.81
CA GLY A 54 -7.82 14.52 -0.67
C GLY A 54 -8.78 13.88 0.31
N GLN A 55 -8.78 14.40 1.54
CA GLN A 55 -9.70 14.01 2.58
C GLN A 55 -10.80 15.05 2.68
N THR A 56 -12.06 14.64 2.51
CA THR A 56 -13.24 15.52 2.56
C THR A 56 -13.90 15.55 3.93
N ALA A 57 -13.77 14.46 4.68
CA ALA A 57 -14.29 14.33 6.05
C ALA A 57 -13.39 13.41 6.87
N ALA A 58 -13.63 13.31 8.17
CA ALA A 58 -12.84 12.47 9.07
C ALA A 58 -12.81 10.98 8.65
N ALA A 59 -13.80 10.53 7.90
CA ALA A 59 -13.94 9.14 7.45
C ALA A 59 -14.01 9.01 5.92
N GLU A 60 -13.72 10.07 5.16
CA GLU A 60 -13.89 10.07 3.71
C GLU A 60 -12.66 10.63 2.99
N VAL A 61 -12.23 9.90 1.97
CA VAL A 61 -11.10 10.23 1.10
C VAL A 61 -11.50 9.98 -0.35
N TRP A 62 -11.00 10.80 -1.25
CA TRP A 62 -11.13 10.59 -2.68
C TRP A 62 -9.76 10.47 -3.35
N LEU A 63 -9.73 9.77 -4.48
CA LEU A 63 -8.57 9.65 -5.36
C LEU A 63 -9.03 9.77 -6.80
N ARG A 64 -8.35 10.60 -7.59
CA ARG A 64 -8.42 10.62 -9.05
C ARG A 64 -7.08 10.25 -9.61
N THR A 65 -7.05 9.27 -10.48
CA THR A 65 -5.83 8.75 -11.06
C THR A 65 -6.12 8.03 -12.37
N SER A 66 -5.08 7.73 -13.11
CA SER A 66 -5.17 6.93 -14.32
C SER A 66 -4.22 5.75 -14.24
N THR A 67 -4.60 4.63 -14.80
CA THR A 67 -3.75 3.44 -14.91
C THR A 67 -3.75 2.95 -16.33
N SER A 68 -2.60 2.51 -16.82
CA SER A 68 -2.48 1.71 -18.04
C SER A 68 -2.48 0.22 -17.69
N GLY A 69 -2.92 -0.62 -18.61
CA GLY A 69 -2.91 -2.06 -18.42
C GLY A 69 -1.50 -2.58 -18.14
N ASN A 70 -1.42 -3.66 -17.40
CA ASN A 70 -0.14 -4.22 -16.94
C ASN A 70 0.58 -4.94 -18.10
N PRO A 71 1.66 -4.40 -18.65
CA PRO A 71 2.35 -5.00 -19.80
C PRO A 71 3.18 -6.23 -19.43
N THR A 72 3.52 -6.38 -18.15
CA THR A 72 4.30 -7.52 -17.65
C THR A 72 3.89 -7.90 -16.23
N VAL A 73 4.15 -9.14 -15.83
CA VAL A 73 3.93 -9.58 -14.44
C VAL A 73 4.89 -8.95 -13.43
N THR A 74 5.90 -8.26 -13.90
CA THR A 74 6.93 -7.62 -13.06
C THR A 74 6.71 -6.12 -12.87
N SER A 75 5.88 -5.48 -13.69
CA SER A 75 5.52 -4.07 -13.53
C SER A 75 4.27 -3.93 -12.67
N ASP A 76 4.31 -3.02 -11.72
CA ASP A 76 3.15 -2.66 -10.91
C ASP A 76 2.48 -1.42 -11.53
N ALA A 77 1.41 -1.65 -12.28
CA ALA A 77 0.61 -0.59 -12.91
C ALA A 77 -0.56 -0.13 -12.02
N THR A 78 -0.49 -0.40 -10.71
CA THR A 78 -1.55 -0.01 -9.79
C THR A 78 -1.29 1.36 -9.18
N GLN A 79 -2.38 2.07 -8.89
CA GLN A 79 -2.37 3.32 -8.15
C GLN A 79 -3.16 3.13 -6.85
N GLY A 80 -2.77 3.76 -5.77
CA GLY A 80 -3.47 3.53 -4.51
C GLY A 80 -3.14 4.48 -3.38
N LEU A 81 -3.83 4.24 -2.27
CA LEU A 81 -3.65 4.95 -1.01
C LEU A 81 -3.47 3.95 0.12
N ALA A 82 -2.49 4.19 0.98
CA ALA A 82 -2.41 3.56 2.28
C ALA A 82 -3.13 4.46 3.29
N LEU A 83 -4.00 3.85 4.09
CA LEU A 83 -4.82 4.54 5.09
C LEU A 83 -4.41 4.07 6.48
N GLU A 84 -4.13 5.00 7.38
CA GLU A 84 -4.10 4.72 8.79
C GLU A 84 -5.47 5.04 9.37
N VAL A 85 -6.09 4.06 10.03
CA VAL A 85 -7.47 4.17 10.52
C VAL A 85 -7.56 3.84 12.00
N GLU A 86 -8.46 4.53 12.68
CA GLU A 86 -8.87 4.20 14.04
C GLU A 86 -10.32 3.75 14.01
N CYS A 87 -10.54 2.47 14.26
CA CYS A 87 -11.86 1.86 14.18
C CYS A 87 -11.92 0.55 14.95
N GLY A 88 -13.14 0.07 15.20
CA GLY A 88 -13.39 -1.28 15.70
C GLY A 88 -13.30 -2.34 14.57
N PRO A 89 -13.21 -3.62 14.93
CA PRO A 89 -13.12 -4.70 13.95
C PRO A 89 -14.39 -4.85 13.08
N ALA A 90 -15.53 -4.39 13.58
CA ALA A 90 -16.81 -4.42 12.85
C ALA A 90 -16.95 -3.28 11.84
N ALA A 91 -16.13 -2.24 11.93
CA ALA A 91 -16.11 -1.14 10.98
C ALA A 91 -15.91 -1.65 9.55
N ARG A 92 -16.50 -0.97 8.58
CA ARG A 92 -16.42 -1.36 7.17
C ARG A 92 -15.66 -0.32 6.37
N LEU A 93 -14.74 -0.79 5.56
CA LEU A 93 -14.13 0.02 4.51
C LEU A 93 -14.94 -0.17 3.23
N VAL A 94 -15.47 0.91 2.71
CA VAL A 94 -16.25 0.96 1.48
C VAL A 94 -15.47 1.76 0.45
N VAL A 95 -15.24 1.19 -0.71
CA VAL A 95 -14.58 1.84 -1.83
C VAL A 95 -15.46 1.73 -3.06
N GLU A 96 -15.84 2.88 -3.59
CA GLU A 96 -16.53 3.00 -4.86
C GLU A 96 -15.57 3.54 -5.90
N ALA A 97 -15.47 2.90 -7.06
CA ALA A 97 -14.70 3.38 -8.18
C ALA A 97 -15.39 2.99 -9.50
N ASN A 98 -15.57 3.97 -10.39
CA ASN A 98 -16.16 3.78 -11.72
C ASN A 98 -17.49 3.00 -11.69
N GLY A 99 -18.34 3.29 -10.69
CA GLY A 99 -19.65 2.66 -10.53
C GLY A 99 -19.66 1.25 -9.92
N VAL A 100 -18.52 0.78 -9.44
CA VAL A 100 -18.40 -0.49 -8.70
C VAL A 100 -18.05 -0.22 -7.25
N GLU A 101 -18.81 -0.80 -6.34
CA GLU A 101 -18.53 -0.75 -4.90
C GLU A 101 -17.88 -2.06 -4.43
N VAL A 102 -16.84 -1.94 -3.65
CA VAL A 102 -16.21 -3.02 -2.89
C VAL A 102 -16.23 -2.64 -1.42
N SER A 103 -16.86 -3.46 -0.61
CA SER A 103 -17.02 -3.23 0.83
C SER A 103 -16.56 -4.46 1.62
N CYS A 104 -15.80 -4.23 2.68
CA CYS A 104 -15.26 -5.29 3.51
C CYS A 104 -15.16 -4.85 4.97
N ALA A 105 -15.48 -5.72 5.92
CA ALA A 105 -15.24 -5.43 7.32
C ALA A 105 -13.74 -5.41 7.62
N VAL A 106 -13.30 -4.55 8.53
CA VAL A 106 -11.89 -4.47 8.92
C VAL A 106 -11.40 -5.79 9.50
N ALA A 107 -12.25 -6.52 10.24
CA ALA A 107 -11.93 -7.87 10.72
C ALA A 107 -11.59 -8.84 9.58
N GLU A 108 -12.32 -8.80 8.48
CA GLU A 108 -12.06 -9.63 7.31
C GLU A 108 -10.75 -9.22 6.62
N LEU A 109 -10.48 -7.90 6.57
CA LEU A 109 -9.23 -7.40 6.01
C LEU A 109 -7.99 -7.73 6.86
N LEU A 110 -8.13 -7.96 8.16
CA LEU A 110 -7.04 -8.48 8.99
C LEU A 110 -6.63 -9.90 8.59
N GLU A 111 -7.55 -10.69 8.07
CA GLU A 111 -7.31 -12.07 7.62
C GLU A 111 -6.85 -12.14 6.15
N GLY A 112 -7.34 -11.25 5.29
CA GLY A 112 -7.03 -11.30 3.86
C GLY A 112 -7.32 -10.01 3.12
N SER A 113 -7.24 -10.07 1.79
CA SER A 113 -7.60 -8.98 0.88
C SER A 113 -8.93 -9.25 0.21
N SER A 114 -9.63 -8.19 -0.23
CA SER A 114 -10.85 -8.26 -1.04
C SER A 114 -10.62 -7.57 -2.38
N THR A 115 -11.22 -8.10 -3.45
CA THR A 115 -11.06 -7.55 -4.81
C THR A 115 -12.40 -7.53 -5.53
N GLY A 116 -12.70 -6.42 -6.19
CA GLY A 116 -13.82 -6.27 -7.11
C GLY A 116 -13.34 -5.89 -8.51
N TYR A 117 -14.01 -6.40 -9.53
CA TYR A 117 -13.70 -6.13 -10.93
C TYR A 117 -14.73 -5.20 -11.55
N VAL A 118 -14.27 -4.18 -12.28
CA VAL A 118 -15.16 -3.17 -12.90
C VAL A 118 -15.96 -3.75 -14.07
N GLY A 119 -15.34 -4.60 -14.87
CA GLY A 119 -15.95 -5.18 -16.07
C GLY A 119 -15.88 -6.72 -16.15
N GLY A 120 -15.67 -7.40 -15.02
CA GLY A 120 -15.49 -8.85 -14.97
C GLY A 120 -14.02 -9.26 -15.05
N PHE A 121 -13.77 -10.54 -15.29
CA PHE A 121 -12.40 -11.07 -15.34
C PHE A 121 -11.58 -10.43 -16.47
N VAL A 122 -10.32 -10.07 -16.17
CA VAL A 122 -9.41 -9.32 -17.06
C VAL A 122 -9.88 -7.88 -17.33
N SER A 123 -10.57 -7.26 -16.39
CA SER A 123 -10.84 -5.81 -16.41
C SER A 123 -10.06 -5.10 -15.31
N GLY A 124 -10.16 -3.78 -15.29
CA GLY A 124 -9.71 -2.99 -14.15
C GLY A 124 -10.33 -3.49 -12.85
N ALA A 125 -9.61 -3.39 -11.77
CA ALA A 125 -10.01 -3.90 -10.48
C ALA A 125 -9.73 -2.94 -9.33
N ILE A 126 -10.51 -3.06 -8.27
CA ILE A 126 -10.35 -2.41 -6.98
C ILE A 126 -9.87 -3.47 -6.01
N LYS A 127 -8.77 -3.24 -5.31
CA LYS A 127 -8.26 -4.15 -4.29
C LYS A 127 -8.16 -3.48 -2.94
N LEU A 128 -8.87 -4.01 -1.97
CA LEU A 128 -8.67 -3.74 -0.56
C LEU A 128 -7.59 -4.70 -0.07
N HIS A 129 -6.42 -4.17 0.24
CA HIS A 129 -5.30 -4.98 0.74
C HIS A 129 -5.56 -5.44 2.17
N ARG A 130 -4.88 -6.51 2.56
CA ARG A 130 -4.89 -6.96 3.94
C ARG A 130 -4.53 -5.81 4.88
N ALA A 131 -5.35 -5.62 5.92
CA ALA A 131 -5.06 -4.68 6.99
C ALA A 131 -4.02 -5.24 7.95
N VAL A 132 -3.28 -4.35 8.59
CA VAL A 132 -2.29 -4.70 9.62
C VAL A 132 -2.64 -3.91 10.89
N ALA A 133 -2.89 -4.62 11.97
CA ALA A 133 -3.15 -3.98 13.26
C ALA A 133 -1.88 -3.25 13.76
N ASP A 134 -2.04 -2.07 14.36
CA ASP A 134 -0.91 -1.26 14.85
C ASP A 134 -0.02 -2.04 15.85
N ALA A 135 -0.63 -2.82 16.74
CA ALA A 135 0.09 -3.69 17.66
C ALA A 135 0.99 -4.73 16.99
N SER A 136 0.73 -5.06 15.72
CA SER A 136 1.52 -6.02 14.92
C SER A 136 2.68 -5.37 14.15
N ARG A 137 2.77 -4.04 14.16
CA ARG A 137 3.80 -3.29 13.42
C ARG A 137 5.04 -3.01 14.25
N ARG A 138 4.94 -3.16 15.57
CA ARG A 138 6.01 -2.82 16.51
C ARG A 138 6.36 -4.00 17.37
N VAL A 139 7.65 -4.32 17.41
CA VAL A 139 8.20 -5.34 18.31
C VAL A 139 9.36 -4.69 19.03
N THR A 140 9.37 -4.79 20.36
CA THR A 140 10.52 -4.43 21.18
C THR A 140 11.14 -5.72 21.68
N VAL A 141 12.43 -5.89 21.45
CA VAL A 141 13.21 -7.05 21.90
C VAL A 141 14.43 -6.55 22.65
N ASP A 142 14.57 -6.97 23.89
CA ASP A 142 15.74 -6.70 24.71
C ASP A 142 16.62 -7.95 24.72
N ILE A 143 17.86 -7.80 24.24
CA ILE A 143 18.84 -8.89 24.15
C ILE A 143 20.08 -8.46 24.93
N THR A 144 20.52 -9.33 25.83
CA THR A 144 21.81 -9.16 26.52
C THR A 144 22.80 -10.16 25.95
N ASP A 145 23.94 -9.67 25.51
CA ASP A 145 25.05 -10.49 25.06
C ASP A 145 26.31 -10.15 25.85
N GLN A 146 27.15 -11.14 26.12
CA GLN A 146 28.40 -10.97 26.88
C GLN A 146 29.60 -10.63 25.99
N GLY A 147 29.37 -10.47 24.71
CA GLY A 147 30.42 -10.24 23.73
C GLY A 147 31.25 -11.46 23.39
N SER A 148 32.06 -11.33 22.36
CA SER A 148 32.91 -12.43 21.84
C SER A 148 34.29 -12.52 22.51
N GLY A 149 34.65 -11.52 23.36
CA GLY A 149 36.00 -11.36 23.89
C GLY A 149 36.98 -10.80 22.85
N LEU A 150 36.52 -10.36 21.72
CA LEU A 150 37.34 -9.67 20.70
C LEU A 150 37.35 -8.15 20.97
N PRO A 151 38.38 -7.42 20.51
CA PRO A 151 38.44 -5.98 20.72
C PRO A 151 37.28 -5.18 20.14
N VAL A 152 36.54 -5.77 19.21
CA VAL A 152 35.40 -5.15 18.55
C VAL A 152 34.35 -6.21 18.23
N ASP A 153 33.17 -6.06 18.76
CA ASP A 153 32.00 -6.84 18.38
C ASP A 153 31.12 -6.09 17.36
N ARG A 154 30.46 -6.83 16.50
CA ARG A 154 29.56 -6.29 15.48
C ARG A 154 28.19 -6.88 15.66
N TYR A 155 27.20 -6.01 15.71
CA TYR A 155 25.80 -6.40 15.86
C TYR A 155 24.99 -5.83 14.71
N TRP A 156 24.09 -6.62 14.16
CA TRP A 156 23.06 -6.17 13.23
C TRP A 156 21.78 -6.93 13.50
N CYS A 157 20.65 -6.32 13.16
CA CYS A 157 19.36 -6.97 13.26
C CYS A 157 18.93 -7.45 11.90
N HIS A 158 18.45 -8.69 11.84
CA HIS A 158 17.80 -9.27 10.68
C HIS A 158 16.35 -9.60 11.05
N VAL A 159 15.41 -8.96 10.38
CA VAL A 159 13.98 -9.21 10.55
C VAL A 159 13.48 -9.99 9.36
N ARG A 160 12.80 -11.10 9.63
CA ARG A 160 12.09 -11.90 8.63
C ARG A 160 10.61 -11.91 8.95
N GLN A 161 9.80 -11.47 8.01
CA GLN A 161 8.35 -11.53 8.11
C GLN A 161 7.84 -12.93 7.74
N ARG A 162 6.61 -13.26 8.17
CA ARG A 162 5.98 -14.55 7.84
C ARG A 162 5.80 -14.77 6.32
N ASN A 163 5.71 -13.70 5.55
CA ASN A 163 5.60 -13.72 4.09
C ASN A 163 6.96 -13.70 3.37
N GLU A 164 8.03 -14.10 4.07
CA GLU A 164 9.40 -14.19 3.55
C GLU A 164 10.04 -12.84 3.14
N GLN A 165 9.48 -11.71 3.55
CA GLN A 165 10.16 -10.43 3.38
C GLN A 165 11.21 -10.23 4.47
N HIS A 166 12.32 -9.62 4.11
CA HIS A 166 13.47 -9.44 4.96
C HIS A 166 13.88 -7.96 5.06
N ALA A 167 14.36 -7.57 6.22
CA ALA A 167 15.00 -6.29 6.44
C ALA A 167 16.26 -6.48 7.30
N TRP A 168 17.29 -5.68 7.05
CA TRP A 168 18.53 -5.66 7.80
C TRP A 168 18.85 -4.24 8.24
N THR A 169 19.36 -4.12 9.48
CA THR A 169 19.94 -2.85 9.92
C THR A 169 21.40 -2.74 9.46
N SER A 170 21.91 -1.54 9.46
CA SER A 170 23.36 -1.32 9.40
C SER A 170 24.03 -1.94 10.64
N PRO A 171 25.28 -2.41 10.53
CA PRO A 171 26.02 -2.92 11.68
C PRO A 171 26.31 -1.83 12.71
N THR A 172 26.24 -2.20 13.98
CA THR A 172 26.76 -1.41 15.11
C THR A 172 28.01 -2.07 15.63
N TRP A 173 29.09 -1.31 15.83
CA TRP A 173 30.34 -1.80 16.39
C TRP A 173 30.42 -1.40 17.86
N VAL A 174 30.66 -2.37 18.72
CA VAL A 174 30.88 -2.19 20.16
C VAL A 174 32.34 -2.51 20.46
N ARG A 175 33.00 -1.62 21.16
CA ARG A 175 34.40 -1.80 21.61
C ARG A 175 34.44 -1.88 23.11
N GLU A 176 35.24 -2.79 23.67
CA GLU A 176 35.61 -2.72 25.08
C GLU A 176 36.41 -1.44 25.33
N THR A 177 36.06 -0.69 26.36
CA THR A 177 36.76 0.51 26.84
C THR A 177 37.72 0.16 27.95
#